data_9437d9f1fefb9a163c847aadd450e7d9
#
_entry.id   9437d9f1fefb9a163c847aadd450e7d9
#
_cell.length_a   1.000
_cell.length_b   1.000
_cell.length_c   1.000
_cell.angle_alpha   90.00
_cell.angle_beta   90.00
_cell.angle_gamma   90.00
#
_symmetry.space_group_name_H-M   'P 1'
#
loop_
_entity.id
_entity.type
_entity.pdbx_description
1 polymer ?
#
loop_
_entity_poly.entity_id
_entity_poly.type
_entity_poly.pdbx_seq_one_letter_code
_entity_poly.pdbx_strand_id
1 'polypeptide(L)'
;TPLTIIDANTEVIEMVNGESEWTKNTRDQVKRLTALTNQMVALSRLDENPEPKEKAKFDLSDVAYEVIDHFSSLSEVRGKKISADIEDGIKYVGDENSIRQLISILVDNAMKYAVESADISISLKRDGRKVKFVLKNLTDGMEEGSQDILFERFYRPDSSRNSETGGSGIGLSLAKSIVESHKGGITARCDGDGYITFQVTL
;
A
#
# COMPACT_ATOMS: atom_id res chain seq x y z
N THR A 1 17.89 -15.47 -6.40
CA THR A 1 16.57 -16.03 -6.81
C THR A 1 16.46 -16.07 -8.33
N PRO A 2 15.63 -16.94 -8.95
CA PRO A 2 15.46 -16.96 -10.41
C PRO A 2 15.08 -15.60 -11.00
N LEU A 3 14.24 -14.83 -10.31
CA LEU A 3 13.83 -13.49 -10.74
C LEU A 3 15.02 -12.50 -10.78
N THR A 4 15.94 -12.58 -9.82
CA THR A 4 17.14 -11.74 -9.81
C THR A 4 18.06 -12.07 -10.99
N ILE A 5 18.13 -13.34 -11.39
CA ILE A 5 18.93 -13.75 -12.56
C ILE A 5 18.31 -13.23 -13.86
N ILE A 6 16.96 -13.28 -13.98
CA ILE A 6 16.25 -12.76 -15.16
C ILE A 6 16.47 -11.24 -15.25
N ASP A 7 16.35 -10.50 -14.13
CA ASP A 7 16.57 -9.06 -14.09
C ASP A 7 18.01 -8.71 -14.53
N ALA A 8 19.02 -9.37 -13.94
CA ALA A 8 20.43 -9.17 -14.29
C ALA A 8 20.73 -9.50 -15.76
N ASN A 9 20.18 -10.60 -16.29
CA ASN A 9 20.38 -10.96 -17.71
C ASN A 9 19.73 -9.93 -18.64
N THR A 10 18.53 -9.41 -18.26
CA THR A 10 17.86 -8.37 -19.03
C THR A 10 18.67 -7.08 -19.03
N GLU A 11 19.26 -6.71 -17.87
CA GLU A 11 20.15 -5.55 -17.76
C GLU A 11 21.40 -5.69 -18.65
N VAL A 12 22.03 -6.88 -18.71
CA VAL A 12 23.15 -7.14 -19.62
C VAL A 12 22.73 -7.00 -21.08
N ILE A 13 21.53 -7.49 -21.46
CA ILE A 13 21.01 -7.35 -22.82
C ILE A 13 20.84 -5.85 -23.17
N GLU A 14 20.32 -5.04 -22.23
CA GLU A 14 20.17 -3.59 -22.41
C GLU A 14 21.53 -2.88 -22.54
N MET A 15 22.54 -3.27 -21.77
CA MET A 15 23.88 -2.72 -21.86
C MET A 15 24.54 -3.00 -23.23
N VAL A 16 24.29 -4.17 -23.83
CA VAL A 16 24.92 -4.58 -25.10
C VAL A 16 24.16 -4.07 -26.31
N ASN A 17 22.82 -4.10 -26.28
CA ASN A 17 21.96 -3.86 -27.44
C ASN A 17 21.13 -2.57 -27.35
N GLY A 18 21.23 -1.85 -26.23
CA GLY A 18 20.34 -0.74 -25.89
C GLY A 18 19.01 -1.19 -25.30
N GLU A 19 18.31 -0.26 -24.64
CA GLU A 19 16.97 -0.49 -24.10
C GLU A 19 15.95 -0.70 -25.23
N SER A 20 15.11 -1.71 -25.08
CA SER A 20 14.00 -2.00 -25.98
C SER A 20 12.68 -2.07 -25.21
N GLU A 21 11.55 -1.92 -25.89
CA GLU A 21 10.23 -2.12 -25.30
C GLU A 21 10.09 -3.51 -24.63
N TRP A 22 10.68 -4.53 -25.24
CA TRP A 22 10.66 -5.91 -24.73
C TRP A 22 11.46 -6.07 -23.43
N THR A 23 12.65 -5.49 -23.36
CA THR A 23 13.50 -5.57 -22.15
C THR A 23 12.85 -4.77 -21.02
N LYS A 24 12.32 -3.59 -21.30
CA LYS A 24 11.57 -2.79 -20.33
C LYS A 24 10.37 -3.54 -19.77
N ASN A 25 9.54 -4.11 -20.64
CA ASN A 25 8.39 -4.92 -20.25
C ASN A 25 8.82 -6.13 -19.39
N THR A 26 9.90 -6.82 -19.77
CA THR A 26 10.43 -7.96 -18.98
C THR A 26 10.83 -7.51 -17.59
N ARG A 27 11.58 -6.43 -17.44
CA ARG A 27 12.00 -5.90 -16.13
C ARG A 27 10.79 -5.48 -15.27
N ASP A 28 9.80 -4.87 -15.86
CA ASP A 28 8.58 -4.49 -15.16
C ASP A 28 7.81 -5.72 -14.65
N GLN A 29 7.72 -6.80 -15.46
CA GLN A 29 7.12 -8.06 -15.00
C GLN A 29 7.95 -8.74 -13.90
N VAL A 30 9.28 -8.71 -13.98
CA VAL A 30 10.16 -9.27 -12.94
C VAL A 30 9.98 -8.51 -11.62
N LYS A 31 9.98 -7.17 -11.66
CA LYS A 31 9.71 -6.33 -10.48
C LYS A 31 8.36 -6.66 -9.87
N ARG A 32 7.33 -6.80 -10.72
CA ARG A 32 5.98 -7.15 -10.28
C ARG A 32 5.93 -8.52 -9.61
N LEU A 33 6.53 -9.55 -10.22
CA LEU A 33 6.59 -10.90 -9.64
C LEU A 33 7.38 -10.94 -8.33
N THR A 34 8.46 -10.18 -8.24
CA THR A 34 9.25 -10.06 -7.00
C THR A 34 8.42 -9.43 -5.88
N ALA A 35 7.70 -8.34 -6.16
CA ALA A 35 6.81 -7.71 -5.19
C ALA A 35 5.69 -8.67 -4.73
N LEU A 36 5.07 -9.40 -5.65
CA LEU A 36 4.06 -10.41 -5.36
C LEU A 36 4.59 -11.52 -4.44
N THR A 37 5.75 -12.09 -4.78
CA THR A 37 6.38 -13.15 -3.98
C THR A 37 6.68 -12.66 -2.57
N ASN A 38 7.22 -11.44 -2.43
CA ASN A 38 7.51 -10.86 -1.12
C ASN A 38 6.23 -10.64 -0.29
N GLN A 39 5.14 -10.17 -0.91
CA GLN A 39 3.85 -10.01 -0.25
C GLN A 39 3.27 -11.36 0.21
N MET A 40 3.37 -12.41 -0.63
CA MET A 40 2.92 -13.76 -0.27
C MET A 40 3.72 -14.35 0.90
N VAL A 41 5.04 -14.18 0.89
CA VAL A 41 5.91 -14.62 1.99
C VAL A 41 5.59 -13.86 3.28
N ALA A 42 5.37 -12.54 3.21
CA ALA A 42 4.99 -11.75 4.37
C ALA A 42 3.64 -12.21 4.94
N LEU A 43 2.65 -12.45 4.07
CA LEU A 43 1.34 -12.94 4.47
C LEU A 43 1.42 -14.33 5.12
N SER A 44 2.15 -15.28 4.52
CA SER A 44 2.36 -16.61 5.09
C SER A 44 3.01 -16.57 6.48
N ARG A 45 3.98 -15.66 6.67
CA ARG A 45 4.62 -15.47 7.97
C ARG A 45 3.67 -14.94 9.03
N LEU A 46 2.77 -14.03 8.69
CA LEU A 46 1.76 -13.50 9.61
C LEU A 46 0.68 -14.54 9.95
N ASP A 47 0.35 -15.44 8.99
CA ASP A 47 -0.55 -16.56 9.25
C ASP A 47 0.04 -17.57 10.25
N GLU A 48 1.33 -17.86 10.11
CA GLU A 48 2.03 -18.82 11.00
C GLU A 48 2.31 -18.21 12.39
N ASN A 49 2.64 -16.93 12.46
CA ASN A 49 2.98 -16.20 13.67
C ASN A 49 2.32 -14.82 13.67
N PRO A 50 1.09 -14.71 14.18
CA PRO A 50 0.34 -13.46 14.15
C PRO A 50 0.88 -12.35 15.07
N GLU A 51 1.89 -12.63 15.89
CA GLU A 51 2.52 -11.60 16.72
C GLU A 51 3.69 -10.93 16.00
N PRO A 52 3.84 -9.58 16.12
CA PRO A 52 4.99 -8.86 15.58
C PRO A 52 6.31 -9.40 16.12
N LYS A 53 7.29 -9.68 15.25
CA LYS A 53 8.56 -10.29 15.60
C LYS A 53 9.43 -9.42 16.50
N GLU A 54 9.45 -8.12 16.26
CA GLU A 54 10.29 -7.14 16.94
C GLU A 54 9.45 -5.94 17.35
N LYS A 55 8.98 -5.96 18.61
CA LYS A 55 8.26 -4.80 19.17
C LYS A 55 9.28 -3.80 19.70
N ALA A 56 9.42 -2.68 19.03
CA ALA A 56 10.20 -1.55 19.49
C ALA A 56 9.31 -0.32 19.66
N LYS A 57 9.78 0.64 20.46
CA LYS A 57 9.15 1.97 20.55
C LYS A 57 9.76 2.86 19.47
N PHE A 58 8.95 3.41 18.59
CA PHE A 58 9.37 4.31 17.52
C PHE A 58 8.43 5.50 17.38
N ASP A 59 8.80 6.47 16.55
CA ASP A 59 7.96 7.60 16.19
C ASP A 59 7.13 7.26 14.95
N LEU A 60 5.82 7.07 15.15
CA LEU A 60 4.90 6.72 14.07
C LEU A 60 4.67 7.90 13.10
N SER A 61 4.78 9.14 13.62
CA SER A 61 4.66 10.34 12.79
C SER A 61 5.83 10.42 11.80
N ASP A 62 7.06 10.15 12.25
CA ASP A 62 8.24 10.13 11.37
C ASP A 62 8.09 9.06 10.29
N VAL A 63 7.67 7.84 10.67
CA VAL A 63 7.42 6.74 9.71
C VAL A 63 6.38 7.14 8.67
N ALA A 64 5.29 7.81 9.09
CA ALA A 64 4.26 8.26 8.17
C ALA A 64 4.77 9.34 7.22
N TYR A 65 5.51 10.33 7.72
CA TYR A 65 6.12 11.37 6.90
C TYR A 65 7.09 10.79 5.86
N GLU A 66 8.00 9.90 6.26
CA GLU A 66 8.96 9.27 5.34
C GLU A 66 8.27 8.50 4.20
N VAL A 67 7.23 7.74 4.52
CA VAL A 67 6.47 7.00 3.49
C VAL A 67 5.76 7.96 2.55
N ILE A 68 5.07 8.99 3.08
CA ILE A 68 4.32 9.95 2.28
C ILE A 68 5.25 10.75 1.37
N ASP A 69 6.41 11.18 1.87
CA ASP A 69 7.41 11.93 1.10
C ASP A 69 7.92 11.10 -0.09
N HIS A 70 8.18 9.81 0.13
CA HIS A 70 8.55 8.90 -0.97
C HIS A 70 7.51 8.88 -2.10
N PHE A 71 6.21 8.93 -1.78
CA PHE A 71 5.14 8.94 -2.78
C PHE A 71 4.85 10.33 -3.35
N SER A 72 5.26 11.42 -2.69
CA SER A 72 4.98 12.78 -3.11
C SER A 72 5.56 13.10 -4.49
N SER A 73 6.82 12.74 -4.75
CA SER A 73 7.46 12.91 -6.05
C SER A 73 6.74 12.13 -7.17
N LEU A 74 6.25 10.93 -6.87
CA LEU A 74 5.51 10.11 -7.83
C LEU A 74 4.10 10.65 -8.07
N SER A 75 3.49 11.24 -7.04
CA SER A 75 2.14 11.82 -7.13
C SER A 75 2.10 13.02 -8.08
N GLU A 76 3.11 13.89 -8.03
CA GLU A 76 3.24 15.03 -8.93
C GLU A 76 3.33 14.60 -10.39
N VAL A 77 4.13 13.58 -10.70
CA VAL A 77 4.26 13.03 -12.07
C VAL A 77 2.93 12.47 -12.57
N ARG A 78 2.09 11.94 -11.69
CA ARG A 78 0.77 11.40 -12.02
C ARG A 78 -0.38 12.41 -11.92
N GLY A 79 -0.07 13.70 -11.69
CA GLY A 79 -1.07 14.76 -11.55
C GLY A 79 -1.98 14.59 -10.33
N LYS A 80 -1.54 13.84 -9.29
CA LYS A 80 -2.27 13.63 -8.04
C LYS A 80 -1.63 14.46 -6.94
N LYS A 81 -2.43 14.95 -6.01
CA LYS A 81 -1.96 15.71 -4.85
C LYS A 81 -2.21 14.92 -3.58
N ILE A 82 -1.15 14.75 -2.78
CA ILE A 82 -1.27 14.16 -1.44
C ILE A 82 -1.31 15.31 -0.43
N SER A 83 -2.36 15.35 0.39
CA SER A 83 -2.46 16.25 1.53
C SER A 83 -2.40 15.44 2.82
N ALA A 84 -1.46 15.77 3.71
CA ALA A 84 -1.22 15.06 4.95
C ALA A 84 -1.45 15.97 6.16
N ASP A 85 -2.28 15.51 7.11
CA ASP A 85 -2.53 16.12 8.42
C ASP A 85 -2.07 15.14 9.51
N ILE A 86 -0.80 15.22 9.86
CA ILE A 86 -0.13 14.30 10.78
C ILE A 86 0.16 15.03 12.08
N GLU A 87 -0.34 14.50 13.19
CA GLU A 87 0.00 14.95 14.53
C GLU A 87 1.44 14.51 14.86
N ASP A 88 2.30 15.45 15.25
CA ASP A 88 3.71 15.19 15.54
C ASP A 88 3.93 14.38 16.81
N GLY A 89 5.00 13.58 16.82
CA GLY A 89 5.50 12.92 18.02
C GLY A 89 4.61 11.79 18.55
N ILE A 90 3.84 11.15 17.70
CA ILE A 90 3.07 9.95 18.05
C ILE A 90 4.01 8.78 18.27
N LYS A 91 4.28 8.42 19.52
CA LYS A 91 5.06 7.22 19.85
C LYS A 91 4.16 5.99 19.85
N TYR A 92 4.64 4.95 19.17
CA TYR A 92 3.96 3.65 19.07
C TYR A 92 4.93 2.51 19.46
N VAL A 93 4.38 1.40 19.94
CA VAL A 93 5.14 0.19 20.27
C VAL A 93 4.66 -0.95 19.37
N GLY A 94 5.48 -1.35 18.41
CA GLY A 94 5.15 -2.35 17.41
C GLY A 94 6.34 -2.69 16.53
N ASP A 95 6.09 -3.40 15.44
CA ASP A 95 7.08 -3.65 14.39
C ASP A 95 7.05 -2.50 13.38
N GLU A 96 8.06 -1.63 13.44
CA GLU A 96 8.17 -0.45 12.58
C GLU A 96 8.13 -0.79 11.11
N ASN A 97 8.81 -1.87 10.69
CA ASN A 97 8.86 -2.29 9.30
C ASN A 97 7.48 -2.72 8.78
N SER A 98 6.73 -3.47 9.60
CA SER A 98 5.36 -3.87 9.26
C SER A 98 4.43 -2.66 9.19
N ILE A 99 4.54 -1.70 10.10
CA ILE A 99 3.74 -0.47 10.06
C ILE A 99 4.11 0.40 8.85
N ARG A 100 5.38 0.54 8.53
CA ARG A 100 5.85 1.20 7.30
C ARG A 100 5.25 0.55 6.06
N GLN A 101 5.24 -0.78 6.01
CA GLN A 101 4.63 -1.55 4.92
C GLN A 101 3.11 -1.33 4.84
N LEU A 102 2.40 -1.30 5.97
CA LEU A 102 0.96 -1.00 6.04
C LEU A 102 0.65 0.35 5.39
N ILE A 103 1.34 1.43 5.81
CA ILE A 103 1.12 2.77 5.27
C ILE A 103 1.45 2.79 3.78
N SER A 104 2.57 2.17 3.35
CA SER A 104 2.97 2.08 1.95
C SER A 104 1.92 1.38 1.09
N ILE A 105 1.31 0.29 1.57
CA ILE A 105 0.26 -0.44 0.86
C ILE A 105 -0.97 0.44 0.66
N LEU A 106 -1.40 1.18 1.70
CA LEU A 106 -2.58 2.03 1.62
C LEU A 106 -2.35 3.22 0.68
N VAL A 107 -1.18 3.86 0.75
CA VAL A 107 -0.83 4.98 -0.14
C VAL A 107 -0.67 4.51 -1.58
N ASP A 108 0.01 3.39 -1.84
CA ASP A 108 0.13 2.81 -3.18
C ASP A 108 -1.24 2.44 -3.79
N ASN A 109 -2.14 1.91 -2.95
CA ASN A 109 -3.51 1.63 -3.35
C ASN A 109 -4.24 2.91 -3.80
N ALA A 110 -4.19 3.98 -3.01
CA ALA A 110 -4.77 5.26 -3.39
C ALA A 110 -4.14 5.84 -4.66
N MET A 111 -2.80 5.76 -4.78
CA MET A 111 -2.08 6.21 -5.98
C MET A 111 -2.50 5.46 -7.25
N LYS A 112 -2.87 4.19 -7.14
CA LYS A 112 -3.30 3.35 -8.27
C LYS A 112 -4.76 3.58 -8.66
N TYR A 113 -5.63 3.72 -7.67
CA TYR A 113 -7.09 3.65 -7.88
C TYR A 113 -7.84 4.97 -7.68
N ALA A 114 -7.18 6.02 -7.17
CA ALA A 114 -7.80 7.34 -7.16
C ALA A 114 -8.05 7.84 -8.59
N VAL A 115 -9.17 8.52 -8.80
CA VAL A 115 -9.49 9.21 -10.05
C VAL A 115 -8.35 10.19 -10.40
N GLU A 116 -8.11 10.38 -11.70
CA GLU A 116 -7.10 11.33 -12.17
C GLU A 116 -7.37 12.73 -11.62
N SER A 117 -6.31 13.42 -11.25
CA SER A 117 -6.35 14.78 -10.67
C SER A 117 -7.11 14.91 -9.35
N ALA A 118 -7.49 13.79 -8.71
CA ALA A 118 -8.14 13.83 -7.40
C ALA A 118 -7.11 13.87 -6.26
N ASP A 119 -7.45 14.64 -5.22
CA ASP A 119 -6.64 14.72 -4.01
C ASP A 119 -6.72 13.42 -3.19
N ILE A 120 -5.58 13.00 -2.67
CA ILE A 120 -5.47 11.93 -1.67
C ILE A 120 -5.26 12.60 -0.32
N SER A 121 -6.19 12.40 0.61
CA SER A 121 -6.10 12.96 1.96
C SER A 121 -5.65 11.89 2.95
N ILE A 122 -4.65 12.22 3.75
CA ILE A 122 -4.10 11.33 4.78
C ILE A 122 -4.13 12.06 6.11
N SER A 123 -4.59 11.39 7.16
CA SER A 123 -4.47 11.92 8.52
C SER A 123 -3.97 10.85 9.50
N LEU A 124 -3.15 11.28 10.44
CA LEU A 124 -2.64 10.44 11.53
C LEU A 124 -2.79 11.23 12.84
N LYS A 125 -3.62 10.73 13.76
CA LYS A 125 -3.93 11.45 15.01
C LYS A 125 -4.08 10.48 16.17
N ARG A 126 -3.84 10.98 17.38
CA ARG A 126 -4.20 10.26 18.60
C ARG A 126 -5.71 10.31 18.81
N ASP A 127 -6.26 9.18 19.20
CA ASP A 127 -7.64 9.03 19.64
C ASP A 127 -7.65 8.33 21.01
N GLY A 128 -7.49 9.12 22.07
CA GLY A 128 -7.31 8.62 23.42
C GLY A 128 -6.01 7.80 23.58
N ARG A 129 -6.15 6.50 23.84
CA ARG A 129 -5.01 5.56 23.94
C ARG A 129 -4.62 4.92 22.63
N LYS A 130 -5.43 5.13 21.60
CA LYS A 130 -5.26 4.56 20.26
C LYS A 130 -4.67 5.60 19.32
N VAL A 131 -4.19 5.11 18.19
CA VAL A 131 -3.77 5.95 17.07
C VAL A 131 -4.67 5.64 15.89
N LYS A 132 -5.16 6.68 15.24
CA LYS A 132 -6.04 6.58 14.08
C LYS A 132 -5.31 7.11 12.86
N PHE A 133 -5.12 6.24 11.86
CA PHE A 133 -4.66 6.59 10.51
C PHE A 133 -5.84 6.51 9.57
N VAL A 134 -6.08 7.57 8.80
CA VAL A 134 -7.17 7.64 7.82
C VAL A 134 -6.59 8.07 6.49
N LEU A 135 -6.93 7.33 5.44
CA LEU A 135 -6.64 7.68 4.06
C LEU A 135 -7.95 7.76 3.29
N LYS A 136 -8.17 8.87 2.57
CA LYS A 136 -9.38 9.11 1.78
C LYS A 136 -8.99 9.54 0.38
N ASN A 137 -9.61 8.94 -0.64
CA ASN A 137 -9.47 9.33 -2.03
C ASN A 137 -10.76 9.13 -2.81
N LEU A 138 -10.95 9.91 -3.88
CA LEU A 138 -12.04 9.71 -4.82
C LEU A 138 -11.76 8.47 -5.68
N THR A 139 -12.74 7.61 -5.86
CA THR A 139 -12.68 6.41 -6.71
C THR A 139 -13.88 6.36 -7.65
N ASP A 140 -13.79 5.63 -8.73
CA ASP A 140 -14.88 5.48 -9.70
C ASP A 140 -15.49 4.08 -9.62
N GLY A 141 -16.83 4.01 -9.79
CA GLY A 141 -17.57 2.76 -9.90
C GLY A 141 -17.68 1.93 -8.62
N MET A 142 -17.50 2.53 -7.44
CA MET A 142 -17.64 1.84 -6.16
C MET A 142 -18.98 2.19 -5.51
N GLU A 143 -19.73 1.18 -5.06
CA GLU A 143 -21.02 1.37 -4.40
C GLU A 143 -20.84 1.95 -3.01
N GLU A 144 -21.83 2.75 -2.57
CA GLU A 144 -21.86 3.30 -1.21
C GLU A 144 -21.98 2.17 -0.17
N GLY A 145 -21.25 2.31 0.94
CA GLY A 145 -21.31 1.39 2.07
C GLY A 145 -19.97 0.80 2.47
N SER A 146 -20.01 -0.29 3.21
CA SER A 146 -18.80 -1.04 3.60
C SER A 146 -18.16 -1.70 2.38
N GLN A 147 -16.85 -1.54 2.31
CA GLN A 147 -15.99 -2.13 1.28
C GLN A 147 -14.99 -3.12 1.90
N ASP A 148 -15.31 -3.72 3.03
CA ASP A 148 -14.40 -4.62 3.77
C ASP A 148 -14.04 -5.88 2.97
N ILE A 149 -14.81 -6.19 1.92
CA ILE A 149 -14.48 -7.24 0.93
C ILE A 149 -13.14 -6.99 0.22
N LEU A 150 -12.70 -5.72 0.13
CA LEU A 150 -11.39 -5.37 -0.44
C LEU A 150 -10.21 -5.97 0.34
N PHE A 151 -10.40 -6.37 1.59
CA PHE A 151 -9.39 -7.02 2.41
C PHE A 151 -9.32 -8.55 2.22
N GLU A 152 -10.23 -9.12 1.43
CA GLU A 152 -10.19 -10.55 1.08
C GLU A 152 -9.03 -10.84 0.13
N ARG A 153 -8.36 -11.98 0.32
CA ARG A 153 -7.20 -12.38 -0.50
C ARG A 153 -7.61 -12.57 -1.94
N PHE A 154 -6.80 -12.02 -2.85
CA PHE A 154 -7.00 -12.09 -4.30
C PHE A 154 -8.28 -11.41 -4.79
N TYR A 155 -9.03 -10.75 -3.92
CA TYR A 155 -10.21 -10.02 -4.35
C TYR A 155 -9.81 -8.77 -5.15
N ARG A 156 -10.52 -8.57 -6.25
CA ARG A 156 -10.43 -7.37 -7.09
C ARG A 156 -11.82 -7.06 -7.64
N PRO A 157 -12.30 -5.81 -7.53
CA PRO A 157 -13.51 -5.38 -8.23
C PRO A 157 -13.40 -5.64 -9.74
N ASP A 158 -14.50 -5.98 -10.41
CA ASP A 158 -14.48 -6.31 -11.85
C ASP A 158 -13.99 -5.15 -12.72
N SER A 159 -14.31 -3.92 -12.34
CA SER A 159 -13.83 -2.69 -12.99
C SER A 159 -12.29 -2.56 -12.99
N SER A 160 -11.61 -3.16 -12.02
CA SER A 160 -10.13 -3.09 -11.89
C SER A 160 -9.40 -4.23 -12.61
N ARG A 161 -10.12 -5.26 -13.12
CA ARG A 161 -9.49 -6.42 -13.78
C ARG A 161 -8.82 -6.07 -15.10
N ASN A 162 -9.33 -5.09 -15.83
CA ASN A 162 -8.81 -4.63 -17.12
C ASN A 162 -7.81 -3.48 -17.01
N SER A 163 -7.48 -3.01 -15.82
CA SER A 163 -6.58 -1.88 -15.68
C SER A 163 -5.12 -2.33 -15.82
N GLU A 164 -4.35 -1.60 -16.59
CA GLU A 164 -2.88 -1.70 -16.69
C GLU A 164 -2.18 -1.51 -15.34
N THR A 165 -2.91 -1.05 -14.34
CA THR A 165 -2.46 -0.79 -12.96
C THR A 165 -2.10 -2.04 -12.15
N GLY A 166 -2.43 -3.24 -12.65
CA GLY A 166 -1.81 -4.51 -12.26
C GLY A 166 -1.79 -4.87 -10.77
N GLY A 167 -2.84 -4.57 -10.00
CA GLY A 167 -2.92 -5.00 -8.60
C GLY A 167 -3.01 -6.52 -8.44
N SER A 168 -2.37 -7.07 -7.41
CA SER A 168 -2.35 -8.50 -7.11
C SER A 168 -3.55 -9.01 -6.32
N GLY A 169 -4.30 -8.11 -5.67
CA GLY A 169 -5.32 -8.48 -4.69
C GLY A 169 -4.74 -8.99 -3.35
N ILE A 170 -3.42 -8.89 -3.15
CA ILE A 170 -2.76 -9.34 -1.90
C ILE A 170 -2.46 -8.16 -0.97
N GLY A 171 -2.27 -6.96 -1.51
CA GLY A 171 -1.81 -5.81 -0.72
C GLY A 171 -2.74 -5.48 0.45
N LEU A 172 -4.04 -5.30 0.20
CA LEU A 172 -4.99 -4.92 1.25
C LEU A 172 -5.22 -6.06 2.27
N SER A 173 -5.18 -7.33 1.85
CA SER A 173 -5.24 -8.46 2.79
C SER A 173 -4.00 -8.52 3.69
N LEU A 174 -2.82 -8.20 3.15
CA LEU A 174 -1.59 -8.05 3.95
C LEU A 174 -1.69 -6.87 4.92
N ALA A 175 -2.23 -5.72 4.49
CA ALA A 175 -2.48 -4.59 5.36
C ALA A 175 -3.38 -4.97 6.54
N LYS A 176 -4.47 -5.72 6.30
CA LYS A 176 -5.35 -6.25 7.35
C LYS A 176 -4.59 -7.16 8.31
N SER A 177 -3.82 -8.13 7.81
CA SER A 177 -3.02 -9.03 8.65
C SER A 177 -1.99 -8.30 9.52
N ILE A 178 -1.34 -7.23 8.99
CA ILE A 178 -0.44 -6.38 9.77
C ILE A 178 -1.20 -5.68 10.90
N VAL A 179 -2.35 -5.10 10.62
CA VAL A 179 -3.17 -4.40 11.63
C VAL A 179 -3.63 -5.37 12.72
N GLU A 180 -4.11 -6.55 12.35
CA GLU A 180 -4.56 -7.60 13.28
C GLU A 180 -3.42 -8.12 14.15
N SER A 181 -2.20 -8.26 13.58
CA SER A 181 -1.01 -8.66 14.36
C SER A 181 -0.63 -7.62 15.44
N HIS A 182 -0.98 -6.36 15.22
CA HIS A 182 -0.83 -5.28 16.19
C HIS A 182 -2.06 -5.07 17.07
N LYS A 183 -3.04 -5.99 17.05
CA LYS A 183 -4.30 -5.93 17.81
C LYS A 183 -5.15 -4.69 17.48
N GLY A 184 -4.98 -4.17 16.28
CA GLY A 184 -5.72 -3.06 15.72
C GLY A 184 -6.95 -3.50 14.91
N GLY A 185 -7.58 -2.52 14.26
CA GLY A 185 -8.69 -2.74 13.33
C GLY A 185 -8.51 -1.91 12.07
N ILE A 186 -8.94 -2.43 10.93
CA ILE A 186 -8.97 -1.73 9.65
C ILE A 186 -10.35 -1.87 9.02
N THR A 187 -10.85 -0.79 8.44
CA THR A 187 -12.12 -0.76 7.70
C THR A 187 -11.97 0.02 6.41
N ALA A 188 -12.80 -0.29 5.42
CA ALA A 188 -12.93 0.45 4.18
C ALA A 188 -14.40 0.82 3.97
N ARG A 189 -14.68 2.08 3.65
CA ARG A 189 -16.04 2.56 3.39
C ARG A 189 -16.05 3.55 2.24
N CYS A 190 -16.99 3.38 1.32
CA CYS A 190 -17.29 4.35 0.27
C CYS A 190 -18.49 5.21 0.70
N ASP A 191 -18.41 6.53 0.51
CA ASP A 191 -19.53 7.45 0.71
C ASP A 191 -20.33 7.65 -0.59
N GLY A 192 -21.49 8.33 -0.49
CA GLY A 192 -22.38 8.59 -1.63
C GLY A 192 -21.76 9.50 -2.72
N ASP A 193 -20.67 10.19 -2.40
CA ASP A 193 -19.93 11.06 -3.33
C ASP A 193 -18.77 10.33 -4.03
N GLY A 194 -18.61 9.02 -3.79
CA GLY A 194 -17.58 8.19 -4.42
C GLY A 194 -16.22 8.24 -3.72
N TYR A 195 -16.11 8.84 -2.54
CA TYR A 195 -14.88 8.79 -1.77
C TYR A 195 -14.78 7.49 -0.99
N ILE A 196 -13.70 6.75 -1.23
CA ILE A 196 -13.33 5.63 -0.36
C ILE A 196 -12.45 6.12 0.79
N THR A 197 -12.76 5.64 1.99
CA THR A 197 -12.02 5.93 3.22
C THR A 197 -11.51 4.62 3.80
N PHE A 198 -10.19 4.48 3.90
CA PHE A 198 -9.53 3.44 4.69
C PHE A 198 -9.21 4.01 6.06
N GLN A 199 -9.68 3.34 7.10
CA GLN A 199 -9.42 3.74 8.48
C GLN A 199 -8.73 2.61 9.23
N VAL A 200 -7.56 2.90 9.78
CA VAL A 200 -6.79 2.00 10.65
C VAL A 200 -6.83 2.56 12.07
N THR A 201 -7.01 1.67 13.04
CA THR A 201 -6.91 1.98 14.47
C THR A 201 -5.88 1.03 15.08
N LEU A 202 -4.84 1.59 15.67
CA LEU A 202 -3.73 0.88 16.32
C LEU A 202 -3.74 1.09 17.83
#